data_ea7b75334e1c530f9f8dc5982bed1746
#
_entry.id   ea7b75334e1c530f9f8dc5982bed1746
#
_cell.length_a   1.000
_cell.length_b   1.000
_cell.length_c   1.000
_cell.angle_alpha   90.00
_cell.angle_beta   90.00
_cell.angle_gamma   90.00
#
_symmetry.space_group_name_H-M   'P 1'
#
loop_
_entity.id
_entity.type
_entity.pdbx_description
1 polymer ?
#
loop_
_entity_poly.entity_id
_entity_poly.type
_entity_poly.pdbx_seq_one_letter_code
_entity_poly.pdbx_strand_id
1 'polypeptide(L)'
;IATAMAGIPLVLQEQNAWPGATTRFLSRWATQVHVAFPESVQHLPLLSKDSIHVSGCPIRIPQNQKYERHDLCKKMGLDPGLKVILMVGGSQGSLALNDLMKNGIRSMTSGSLSRLEGWQLLWVTGTQHHTSVDQALSEMGSPGRVRTVPYIEDMPSVLSIADLAISRAGAMTTAELMAWGVPSILIPLPTSAANHQEMNAQALQNSGAAIHLNQEELTPESLWISLEELTKDQGLLERMRHAARARSNPEAATVIVSEIIRLLPGFNQDVRA
;
A
#
# COMPACT_ATOMS: atom_id res chain seq x y z
N ILE A 1 23.79 -11.64 -15.86
CA ILE A 1 24.65 -12.66 -16.54
C ILE A 1 26.11 -12.18 -16.52
N ALA A 2 26.43 -10.99 -17.02
CA ALA A 2 27.80 -10.46 -17.03
C ALA A 2 28.45 -10.47 -15.64
N THR A 3 27.73 -10.06 -14.58
CA THR A 3 28.20 -10.10 -13.19
C THR A 3 28.52 -11.51 -12.72
N ALA A 4 27.65 -12.48 -13.02
CA ALA A 4 27.88 -13.89 -12.68
C ALA A 4 29.12 -14.45 -13.40
N MET A 5 29.31 -14.13 -14.68
CA MET A 5 30.51 -14.53 -15.46
C MET A 5 31.79 -13.87 -14.92
N ALA A 6 31.70 -12.68 -14.34
CA ALA A 6 32.84 -11.98 -13.72
C ALA A 6 33.11 -12.40 -12.26
N GLY A 7 32.35 -13.36 -11.70
CA GLY A 7 32.47 -13.77 -10.31
C GLY A 7 32.00 -12.70 -9.31
N ILE A 8 31.20 -11.72 -9.75
CA ILE A 8 30.67 -10.65 -8.90
C ILE A 8 29.33 -11.14 -8.32
N PRO A 9 29.14 -11.06 -6.99
CA PRO A 9 27.87 -11.43 -6.37
C PRO A 9 26.69 -10.65 -6.97
N LEU A 10 25.63 -11.37 -7.35
CA LEU A 10 24.38 -10.80 -7.86
C LEU A 10 23.31 -10.85 -6.78
N VAL A 11 22.82 -9.69 -6.37
CA VAL A 11 21.71 -9.57 -5.44
C VAL A 11 20.50 -9.03 -6.18
N LEU A 12 19.36 -9.68 -6.00
CA LEU A 12 18.07 -9.26 -6.57
C LEU A 12 17.10 -8.88 -5.46
N GLN A 13 16.23 -7.92 -5.75
CA GLN A 13 15.13 -7.57 -4.87
C GLN A 13 13.81 -7.63 -5.63
N GLU A 14 12.84 -8.42 -5.11
CA GLU A 14 11.49 -8.56 -5.66
C GLU A 14 10.48 -7.95 -4.70
N GLN A 15 9.68 -7.03 -5.21
CA GLN A 15 8.74 -6.25 -4.41
C GLN A 15 7.30 -6.77 -4.46
N ASN A 16 6.98 -7.67 -5.38
CA ASN A 16 5.63 -8.15 -5.63
C ASN A 16 5.44 -9.61 -5.18
N ALA A 17 4.18 -9.98 -4.90
CA ALA A 17 3.81 -11.35 -4.57
C ALA A 17 4.04 -12.33 -5.74
N TRP A 18 3.95 -11.84 -6.97
CA TRP A 18 4.34 -12.58 -8.17
C TRP A 18 5.63 -12.00 -8.74
N PRO A 19 6.73 -12.76 -8.81
CA PRO A 19 8.01 -12.24 -9.29
C PRO A 19 7.98 -11.85 -10.76
N GLY A 20 8.61 -10.70 -11.06
CA GLY A 20 8.78 -10.25 -12.45
C GLY A 20 9.59 -11.24 -13.30
N ALA A 21 9.38 -11.21 -14.62
CA ALA A 21 10.09 -12.10 -15.55
C ALA A 21 11.61 -11.99 -15.43
N THR A 22 12.12 -10.77 -15.25
CA THR A 22 13.56 -10.50 -15.07
C THR A 22 14.08 -11.13 -13.78
N THR A 23 13.36 -10.96 -12.65
CA THR A 23 13.73 -11.55 -11.37
C THR A 23 13.74 -13.08 -11.48
N ARG A 24 12.69 -13.69 -12.05
CA ARG A 24 12.63 -15.15 -12.26
C ARG A 24 13.75 -15.67 -13.14
N PHE A 25 14.11 -14.95 -14.20
CA PHE A 25 15.19 -15.34 -15.09
C PHE A 25 16.55 -15.22 -14.40
N LEU A 26 16.84 -14.10 -13.76
CA LEU A 26 18.15 -13.81 -13.16
C LEU A 26 18.38 -14.54 -11.83
N SER A 27 17.32 -14.97 -11.13
CA SER A 27 17.45 -15.68 -9.85
C SER A 27 18.30 -16.95 -9.94
N ARG A 28 18.43 -17.55 -11.13
CA ARG A 28 19.29 -18.72 -11.37
C ARG A 28 20.77 -18.46 -11.13
N TRP A 29 21.18 -17.21 -11.23
CA TRP A 29 22.57 -16.77 -11.05
C TRP A 29 22.72 -15.83 -9.85
N ALA A 30 21.64 -15.58 -9.14
CA ALA A 30 21.69 -14.69 -7.99
C ALA A 30 22.39 -15.37 -6.80
N THR A 31 23.24 -14.61 -6.14
CA THR A 31 23.84 -14.98 -4.85
C THR A 31 22.80 -14.86 -3.74
N GLN A 32 21.96 -13.81 -3.82
CA GLN A 32 20.85 -13.58 -2.90
C GLN A 32 19.65 -13.01 -3.66
N VAL A 33 18.45 -13.40 -3.23
CA VAL A 33 17.19 -12.81 -3.68
C VAL A 33 16.39 -12.38 -2.45
N HIS A 34 16.19 -11.09 -2.32
CA HIS A 34 15.36 -10.51 -1.26
C HIS A 34 13.94 -10.34 -1.78
N VAL A 35 12.96 -10.89 -1.07
CA VAL A 35 11.56 -10.81 -1.46
C VAL A 35 10.74 -10.04 -0.43
N ALA A 36 9.77 -9.26 -0.90
CA ALA A 36 8.84 -8.54 -0.03
C ALA A 36 7.68 -9.44 0.42
N PHE A 37 7.24 -10.34 -0.43
CA PHE A 37 6.14 -11.27 -0.19
C PHE A 37 6.64 -12.70 -0.10
N PRO A 38 6.35 -13.45 0.98
CA PRO A 38 6.72 -14.87 1.07
C PRO A 38 6.10 -15.71 -0.05
N GLU A 39 4.94 -15.31 -0.57
CA GLU A 39 4.25 -15.98 -1.68
C GLU A 39 5.08 -16.01 -2.95
N SER A 40 5.99 -15.07 -3.15
CA SER A 40 6.85 -15.03 -4.35
C SER A 40 7.90 -16.14 -4.38
N VAL A 41 8.28 -16.70 -3.23
CA VAL A 41 9.35 -17.70 -3.09
C VAL A 41 9.08 -18.93 -3.96
N GLN A 42 7.84 -19.43 -3.97
CA GLN A 42 7.46 -20.62 -4.74
C GLN A 42 7.57 -20.46 -6.26
N HIS A 43 7.65 -19.21 -6.74
CA HIS A 43 7.72 -18.87 -8.17
C HIS A 43 9.14 -18.56 -8.65
N LEU A 44 10.12 -18.65 -7.75
CA LEU A 44 11.53 -18.43 -8.09
C LEU A 44 12.21 -19.78 -8.37
N PRO A 45 12.88 -19.96 -9.53
CA PRO A 45 13.68 -21.15 -9.79
C PRO A 45 14.92 -21.14 -8.90
N LEU A 46 14.91 -21.97 -7.87
CA LEU A 46 15.92 -21.98 -6.83
C LEU A 46 17.17 -22.75 -7.21
N LEU A 47 18.35 -22.15 -7.02
CA LEU A 47 19.61 -22.86 -6.91
C LEU A 47 19.85 -23.33 -5.46
N SER A 48 19.49 -22.52 -4.48
CA SER A 48 19.50 -22.85 -3.06
C SER A 48 18.40 -22.10 -2.33
N LYS A 49 17.69 -22.75 -1.41
CA LYS A 49 16.71 -22.09 -0.53
C LYS A 49 17.38 -21.06 0.40
N ASP A 50 18.65 -21.28 0.74
CA ASP A 50 19.43 -20.40 1.60
C ASP A 50 19.77 -19.05 0.93
N SER A 51 19.58 -18.96 -0.39
CA SER A 51 19.79 -17.71 -1.15
C SER A 51 18.56 -16.81 -1.15
N ILE A 52 17.42 -17.22 -0.61
CA ILE A 52 16.18 -16.41 -0.59
C ILE A 52 15.89 -15.91 0.81
N HIS A 53 15.76 -14.59 0.91
CA HIS A 53 15.48 -13.89 2.15
C HIS A 53 14.13 -13.18 2.05
N VAL A 54 13.18 -13.50 2.95
CA VAL A 54 11.93 -12.74 3.09
C VAL A 54 12.25 -11.49 3.91
N SER A 55 12.77 -10.48 3.24
CA SER A 55 13.29 -9.26 3.87
C SER A 55 12.27 -8.13 3.97
N GLY A 56 11.15 -8.23 3.25
CA GLY A 56 10.20 -7.14 3.11
C GLY A 56 10.59 -6.15 1.99
N CYS A 57 9.78 -5.12 1.82
CA CYS A 57 10.02 -4.05 0.88
C CYS A 57 10.73 -2.89 1.59
N PRO A 58 11.88 -2.40 1.09
CA PRO A 58 12.58 -1.27 1.68
C PRO A 58 11.78 0.02 1.44
N ILE A 59 11.06 0.45 2.45
CA ILE A 59 10.30 1.69 2.47
C ILE A 59 10.91 2.67 3.47
N ARG A 60 10.62 3.96 3.28
CA ARG A 60 11.07 4.98 4.22
C ARG A 60 10.09 5.11 5.37
N ILE A 61 10.50 4.67 6.57
CA ILE A 61 9.78 4.91 7.81
C ILE A 61 10.58 5.92 8.61
N PRO A 62 10.05 7.11 8.93
CA PRO A 62 10.73 8.07 9.77
C PRO A 62 10.87 7.54 11.19
N GLN A 63 12.08 7.20 11.62
CA GLN A 63 12.33 6.56 12.92
C GLN A 63 12.16 7.50 14.13
N ASN A 64 12.30 8.82 13.93
CA ASN A 64 12.30 9.81 15.01
C ASN A 64 11.19 10.85 14.93
N GLN A 65 10.24 10.70 14.00
CA GLN A 65 9.18 11.68 13.81
C GLN A 65 7.93 11.26 14.59
N LYS A 66 7.60 12.01 15.65
CA LYS A 66 6.31 11.87 16.33
C LYS A 66 5.25 12.61 15.55
N TYR A 67 4.25 11.89 15.16
CA TYR A 67 3.08 12.43 14.47
C TYR A 67 1.94 12.62 15.48
N GLU A 68 1.65 13.86 15.81
CA GLU A 68 0.50 14.18 16.65
C GLU A 68 -0.75 14.27 15.77
N ARG A 69 -1.68 13.31 15.95
CA ARG A 69 -2.92 13.18 15.14
C ARG A 69 -3.68 14.50 15.05
N HIS A 70 -3.85 15.19 16.18
CA HIS A 70 -4.59 16.42 16.25
C HIS A 70 -4.02 17.50 15.32
N ASP A 71 -2.71 17.69 15.34
CA ASP A 71 -2.05 18.74 14.55
C ASP A 71 -2.03 18.39 13.06
N LEU A 72 -1.81 17.11 12.75
CA LEU A 72 -1.84 16.63 11.36
C LEU A 72 -3.25 16.75 10.77
N CYS A 73 -4.29 16.34 11.49
CA CYS A 73 -5.65 16.50 11.02
C CYS A 73 -5.96 17.96 10.74
N LYS A 74 -5.62 18.90 11.64
CA LYS A 74 -5.81 20.32 11.41
C LYS A 74 -5.03 20.84 10.19
N LYS A 75 -3.77 20.42 10.04
CA LYS A 75 -2.93 20.80 8.88
C LYS A 75 -3.56 20.33 7.56
N MET A 76 -4.20 19.16 7.56
CA MET A 76 -4.87 18.59 6.39
C MET A 76 -6.31 19.10 6.21
N GLY A 77 -6.82 19.96 7.09
CA GLY A 77 -8.20 20.46 7.05
C GLY A 77 -9.22 19.38 7.44
N LEU A 78 -8.84 18.46 8.32
CA LEU A 78 -9.64 17.36 8.85
C LEU A 78 -10.05 17.63 10.30
N ASP A 79 -11.15 16.99 10.72
CA ASP A 79 -11.58 17.00 12.12
C ASP A 79 -10.80 15.94 12.91
N PRO A 80 -10.04 16.31 13.97
CA PRO A 80 -9.29 15.34 14.77
C PRO A 80 -10.16 14.33 15.52
N GLY A 81 -11.43 14.64 15.76
CA GLY A 81 -12.40 13.76 16.43
C GLY A 81 -13.01 12.69 15.54
N LEU A 82 -12.82 12.77 14.22
CA LEU A 82 -13.34 11.80 13.25
C LEU A 82 -12.26 10.83 12.81
N LYS A 83 -12.68 9.61 12.44
CA LYS A 83 -11.80 8.63 11.79
C LYS A 83 -11.56 9.01 10.34
N VAL A 84 -10.38 8.66 9.82
CA VAL A 84 -9.93 9.05 8.49
C VAL A 84 -9.91 7.85 7.55
N ILE A 85 -10.71 7.93 6.48
CA ILE A 85 -10.54 7.10 5.30
C ILE A 85 -9.56 7.83 4.37
N LEU A 86 -8.43 7.21 4.08
CA LEU A 86 -7.46 7.70 3.10
C LEU A 86 -7.72 7.04 1.74
N MET A 87 -7.97 7.82 0.71
CA MET A 87 -8.08 7.30 -0.65
C MET A 87 -6.93 7.74 -1.53
N VAL A 88 -6.20 6.77 -2.11
CA VAL A 88 -5.01 7.02 -2.96
C VAL A 88 -5.05 6.15 -4.21
N GLY A 89 -5.14 6.76 -5.37
CA GLY A 89 -5.13 6.07 -6.68
C GLY A 89 -3.74 5.76 -7.26
N GLY A 90 -2.66 5.98 -6.47
CA GLY A 90 -1.27 5.96 -6.93
C GLY A 90 -0.71 7.37 -7.16
N SER A 91 0.57 7.48 -7.53
CA SER A 91 1.29 8.77 -7.64
C SER A 91 0.66 9.75 -8.66
N GLN A 92 0.02 9.25 -9.69
CA GLN A 92 -0.65 10.07 -10.72
C GLN A 92 -2.16 10.19 -10.48
N GLY A 93 -2.69 9.52 -9.45
CA GLY A 93 -4.12 9.34 -9.28
C GLY A 93 -4.69 8.22 -10.17
N SER A 94 -5.99 8.01 -10.10
CA SER A 94 -6.71 7.01 -10.89
C SER A 94 -8.08 7.54 -11.28
N LEU A 95 -8.29 7.78 -12.58
CA LEU A 95 -9.57 8.25 -13.08
C LEU A 95 -10.72 7.30 -12.66
N ALA A 96 -10.53 5.99 -12.84
CA ALA A 96 -11.55 4.99 -12.50
C ALA A 96 -11.93 5.02 -11.01
N LEU A 97 -10.94 5.11 -10.11
CA LEU A 97 -11.22 5.23 -8.67
C LEU A 97 -11.85 6.58 -8.32
N ASN A 98 -11.42 7.66 -8.97
CA ASN A 98 -11.99 8.98 -8.78
C ASN A 98 -13.47 9.01 -9.22
N ASP A 99 -13.81 8.40 -10.36
CA ASP A 99 -15.17 8.33 -10.85
C ASP A 99 -16.05 7.45 -9.95
N LEU A 100 -15.52 6.33 -9.49
CA LEU A 100 -16.20 5.44 -8.54
C LEU A 100 -16.57 6.20 -7.25
N MET A 101 -15.63 6.91 -6.67
CA MET A 101 -15.84 7.67 -5.42
C MET A 101 -16.77 8.86 -5.63
N LYS A 102 -16.64 9.61 -6.74
CA LYS A 102 -17.56 10.70 -7.07
C LYS A 102 -19.01 10.21 -7.12
N ASN A 103 -19.24 9.09 -7.79
CA ASN A 103 -20.57 8.53 -7.91
C ASN A 103 -21.11 8.01 -6.57
N GLY A 104 -20.28 7.37 -5.74
CA GLY A 104 -20.64 6.99 -4.38
C GLY A 104 -21.04 8.18 -3.51
N ILE A 105 -20.27 9.27 -3.54
CA ILE A 105 -20.59 10.51 -2.81
C ILE A 105 -21.88 11.13 -3.34
N ARG A 106 -22.12 11.13 -4.66
CA ARG A 106 -23.36 11.61 -5.24
C ARG A 106 -24.56 10.82 -4.73
N SER A 107 -24.47 9.50 -4.71
CA SER A 107 -25.53 8.61 -4.17
C SER A 107 -25.75 8.82 -2.68
N MET A 108 -24.67 9.08 -1.91
CA MET A 108 -24.78 9.44 -0.50
C MET A 108 -25.49 10.80 -0.29
N THR A 109 -25.15 11.81 -1.09
CA THR A 109 -25.75 13.15 -0.96
C THR A 109 -27.22 13.19 -1.39
N SER A 110 -27.60 12.36 -2.34
CA SER A 110 -29.01 12.18 -2.74
C SER A 110 -29.84 11.33 -1.76
N GLY A 111 -29.20 10.71 -0.76
CA GLY A 111 -29.84 9.84 0.21
C GLY A 111 -30.03 8.39 -0.25
N SER A 112 -29.48 8.00 -1.41
CA SER A 112 -29.53 6.62 -1.91
C SER A 112 -28.53 5.70 -1.18
N LEU A 113 -27.43 6.26 -0.64
CA LEU A 113 -26.48 5.56 0.20
C LEU A 113 -26.39 6.22 1.57
N SER A 114 -26.05 5.45 2.59
CA SER A 114 -25.93 5.94 3.96
C SER A 114 -24.72 6.83 4.15
N ARG A 115 -24.77 7.70 5.15
CA ARG A 115 -23.60 8.46 5.61
C ARG A 115 -22.71 7.58 6.49
N LEU A 116 -21.40 7.68 6.31
CA LEU A 116 -20.42 7.00 7.15
C LEU A 116 -20.23 7.82 8.43
N GLU A 117 -21.09 7.56 9.44
CA GLU A 117 -21.06 8.33 10.67
C GLU A 117 -19.75 8.13 11.46
N GLY A 118 -19.19 9.22 11.97
CA GLY A 118 -17.92 9.21 12.69
C GLY A 118 -16.68 9.16 11.79
N TRP A 119 -16.84 9.20 10.44
CA TRP A 119 -15.76 9.12 9.48
C TRP A 119 -15.69 10.35 8.56
N GLN A 120 -14.51 10.60 8.04
CA GLN A 120 -14.22 11.62 7.03
C GLN A 120 -13.28 11.04 5.97
N LEU A 121 -13.30 11.61 4.77
CA LEU A 121 -12.50 11.17 3.64
C LEU A 121 -11.38 12.17 3.35
N LEU A 122 -10.13 11.71 3.37
CA LEU A 122 -9.00 12.40 2.76
C LEU A 122 -8.71 11.74 1.41
N TRP A 123 -8.92 12.47 0.34
CA TRP A 123 -8.88 11.95 -1.00
C TRP A 123 -7.74 12.56 -1.83
N VAL A 124 -6.74 11.75 -2.15
CA VAL A 124 -5.62 12.09 -3.03
C VAL A 124 -6.03 11.77 -4.47
N THR A 125 -6.43 12.79 -5.18
CA THR A 125 -7.06 12.66 -6.50
C THR A 125 -6.07 12.45 -7.65
N GLY A 126 -4.82 12.83 -7.45
CA GLY A 126 -3.83 13.03 -8.52
C GLY A 126 -3.93 14.45 -9.12
N THR A 127 -2.78 15.03 -9.44
CA THR A 127 -2.69 16.44 -9.89
C THR A 127 -3.55 16.70 -11.14
N GLN A 128 -3.60 15.74 -12.07
CA GLN A 128 -4.36 15.88 -13.32
C GLN A 128 -5.87 15.86 -13.13
N HIS A 129 -6.36 15.25 -12.05
CA HIS A 129 -7.80 15.03 -11.82
C HIS A 129 -8.39 15.95 -10.76
N HIS A 130 -7.54 16.64 -9.99
CA HIS A 130 -7.97 17.40 -8.81
C HIS A 130 -9.05 18.43 -9.13
N THR A 131 -8.82 19.29 -10.12
CA THR A 131 -9.78 20.35 -10.49
C THR A 131 -11.15 19.78 -10.86
N SER A 132 -11.19 18.69 -11.63
CA SER A 132 -12.46 18.09 -12.04
C SER A 132 -13.21 17.40 -10.89
N VAL A 133 -12.48 16.84 -9.93
CA VAL A 133 -13.07 16.25 -8.72
C VAL A 133 -13.61 17.34 -7.80
N ASP A 134 -12.85 18.39 -7.56
CA ASP A 134 -13.25 19.53 -6.72
C ASP A 134 -14.50 20.23 -7.28
N GLN A 135 -14.56 20.44 -8.60
CA GLN A 135 -15.75 21.00 -9.26
C GLN A 135 -16.96 20.10 -9.04
N ALA A 136 -16.82 18.79 -9.26
CA ALA A 136 -17.92 17.85 -9.06
C ALA A 136 -18.43 17.83 -7.60
N LEU A 137 -17.53 17.92 -6.61
CA LEU A 137 -17.92 18.01 -5.20
C LEU A 137 -18.63 19.33 -4.89
N SER A 138 -18.19 20.44 -5.50
CA SER A 138 -18.84 21.75 -5.35
C SER A 138 -20.28 21.72 -5.89
N GLU A 139 -20.49 21.08 -7.03
CA GLU A 139 -21.84 20.89 -7.62
C GLU A 139 -22.74 20.02 -6.74
N MET A 140 -22.18 19.13 -5.93
CA MET A 140 -22.90 18.32 -4.93
C MET A 140 -23.12 19.05 -3.57
N GLY A 141 -22.79 20.33 -3.48
CA GLY A 141 -22.93 21.12 -2.26
C GLY A 141 -21.78 20.98 -1.25
N SER A 142 -20.59 20.57 -1.72
CA SER A 142 -19.37 20.44 -0.92
C SER A 142 -19.60 19.62 0.36
N PRO A 143 -19.75 18.29 0.25
CA PRO A 143 -20.04 17.45 1.42
C PRO A 143 -18.95 17.61 2.49
N GLY A 144 -19.33 18.13 3.66
CA GLY A 144 -18.44 18.71 4.69
C GLY A 144 -17.45 17.74 5.36
N ARG A 145 -17.49 16.44 5.02
CA ARG A 145 -16.56 15.42 5.53
C ARG A 145 -15.64 14.84 4.43
N VAL A 146 -15.53 15.54 3.30
CA VAL A 146 -14.66 15.16 2.20
C VAL A 146 -13.62 16.23 1.97
N ARG A 147 -12.35 15.86 2.10
CA ARG A 147 -11.20 16.73 1.80
C ARG A 147 -10.42 16.15 0.64
N THR A 148 -10.27 16.91 -0.44
CA THR A 148 -9.46 16.55 -1.61
C THR A 148 -8.11 17.24 -1.55
N VAL A 149 -7.08 16.53 -2.04
CA VAL A 149 -5.75 17.09 -2.28
C VAL A 149 -5.20 16.52 -3.59
N PRO A 150 -4.44 17.31 -4.39
CA PRO A 150 -3.90 16.82 -5.65
C PRO A 150 -2.80 15.76 -5.45
N TYR A 151 -1.97 15.96 -4.43
CA TYR A 151 -0.80 15.14 -4.13
C TYR A 151 -0.38 15.29 -2.67
N ILE A 152 0.31 14.28 -2.14
CA ILE A 152 0.89 14.30 -0.78
C ILE A 152 2.38 13.98 -0.90
N GLU A 153 3.24 14.91 -0.45
CA GLU A 153 4.69 14.71 -0.41
C GLU A 153 5.12 13.87 0.80
N ASP A 154 4.54 14.13 1.96
CA ASP A 154 4.80 13.41 3.21
C ASP A 154 3.72 12.35 3.46
N MET A 155 3.76 11.25 2.68
CA MET A 155 2.84 10.12 2.83
C MET A 155 2.88 9.49 4.23
N PRO A 156 4.07 9.32 4.89
CA PRO A 156 4.14 8.86 6.26
C PRO A 156 3.24 9.62 7.24
N SER A 157 3.18 10.95 7.15
CA SER A 157 2.34 11.76 8.05
C SER A 157 0.85 11.43 7.89
N VAL A 158 0.40 11.19 6.66
CA VAL A 158 -1.00 10.87 6.37
C VAL A 158 -1.34 9.44 6.74
N LEU A 159 -0.43 8.49 6.50
CA LEU A 159 -0.60 7.10 6.91
C LEU A 159 -0.70 6.97 8.44
N SER A 160 -0.01 7.84 9.19
CA SER A 160 -0.08 7.85 10.65
C SER A 160 -1.45 8.21 11.23
N ILE A 161 -2.28 8.93 10.47
CA ILE A 161 -3.63 9.35 10.87
C ILE A 161 -4.75 8.56 10.16
N ALA A 162 -4.40 7.71 9.18
CA ALA A 162 -5.37 6.92 8.44
C ALA A 162 -5.88 5.75 9.30
N ASP A 163 -7.19 5.62 9.40
CA ASP A 163 -7.86 4.52 10.10
C ASP A 163 -8.28 3.39 9.14
N LEU A 164 -8.49 3.73 7.86
CA LEU A 164 -8.80 2.84 6.75
C LEU A 164 -8.24 3.44 5.47
N ALA A 165 -7.78 2.63 4.54
CA ALA A 165 -7.35 3.10 3.22
C ALA A 165 -8.15 2.45 2.08
N ILE A 166 -8.34 3.20 0.99
CA ILE A 166 -8.79 2.69 -0.31
C ILE A 166 -7.67 2.99 -1.29
N SER A 167 -7.09 1.96 -1.90
CA SER A 167 -5.95 2.20 -2.79
C SER A 167 -5.79 1.17 -3.89
N ARG A 168 -4.88 1.46 -4.84
CA ARG A 168 -4.29 0.47 -5.72
C ARG A 168 -3.38 -0.47 -4.93
N ALA A 169 -3.14 -1.68 -5.45
CA ALA A 169 -2.29 -2.68 -4.80
C ALA A 169 -0.84 -2.69 -5.34
N GLY A 170 -0.29 -1.51 -5.58
CA GLY A 170 1.13 -1.37 -5.95
C GLY A 170 2.05 -1.78 -4.80
N ALA A 171 3.22 -2.35 -5.12
CA ALA A 171 4.15 -2.90 -4.14
C ALA A 171 4.56 -1.90 -3.04
N MET A 172 4.88 -0.65 -3.40
CA MET A 172 5.24 0.37 -2.41
C MET A 172 4.07 0.75 -1.52
N THR A 173 2.90 1.00 -2.12
CA THR A 173 1.69 1.37 -1.37
C THR A 173 1.29 0.27 -0.39
N THR A 174 1.29 -0.99 -0.82
CA THR A 174 0.96 -2.12 0.07
C THR A 174 1.98 -2.27 1.19
N ALA A 175 3.28 -2.08 0.91
CA ALA A 175 4.32 -2.12 1.93
C ALA A 175 4.15 -0.99 2.96
N GLU A 176 3.83 0.21 2.53
CA GLU A 176 3.54 1.34 3.40
C GLU A 176 2.30 1.09 4.26
N LEU A 177 1.19 0.64 3.67
CA LEU A 177 -0.03 0.29 4.41
C LEU A 177 0.22 -0.77 5.48
N MET A 178 0.99 -1.82 5.16
CA MET A 178 1.39 -2.84 6.12
C MET A 178 2.23 -2.26 7.26
N ALA A 179 3.24 -1.45 6.94
CA ALA A 179 4.15 -0.90 7.94
C ALA A 179 3.46 0.04 8.94
N TRP A 180 2.51 0.83 8.46
CA TRP A 180 1.69 1.69 9.32
C TRP A 180 0.52 0.94 9.96
N GLY A 181 0.26 -0.30 9.55
CA GLY A 181 -0.84 -1.10 10.04
C GLY A 181 -2.19 -0.49 9.67
N VAL A 182 -2.34 -0.01 8.43
CA VAL A 182 -3.58 0.60 7.96
C VAL A 182 -4.43 -0.48 7.29
N PRO A 183 -5.59 -0.84 7.85
CA PRO A 183 -6.58 -1.70 7.18
C PRO A 183 -6.92 -1.14 5.80
N SER A 184 -7.08 -1.97 4.79
CA SER A 184 -7.27 -1.43 3.44
C SER A 184 -8.28 -2.19 2.60
N ILE A 185 -8.97 -1.45 1.72
CA ILE A 185 -9.65 -1.95 0.55
C ILE A 185 -8.70 -1.75 -0.63
N LEU A 186 -8.26 -2.84 -1.23
CA LEU A 186 -7.35 -2.84 -2.36
C LEU A 186 -8.12 -3.09 -3.66
N ILE A 187 -7.97 -2.18 -4.60
CA ILE A 187 -8.59 -2.24 -5.92
C ILE A 187 -7.45 -2.29 -6.95
N PRO A 188 -6.98 -3.48 -7.35
CA PRO A 188 -5.89 -3.63 -8.31
C PRO A 188 -6.15 -2.92 -9.63
N LEU A 189 -5.07 -2.44 -10.27
CA LEU A 189 -5.13 -1.94 -11.63
C LEU A 189 -5.19 -3.14 -12.60
N PRO A 190 -6.28 -3.32 -13.39
CA PRO A 190 -6.43 -4.49 -14.28
C PRO A 190 -5.30 -4.61 -15.32
N THR A 191 -4.74 -3.48 -15.75
CA THR A 191 -3.65 -3.42 -16.74
C THR A 191 -2.26 -3.45 -16.11
N SER A 192 -2.14 -3.84 -14.84
CA SER A 192 -0.84 -3.92 -14.18
C SER A 192 0.04 -4.99 -14.83
N ALA A 193 1.33 -4.69 -15.02
CA ALA A 193 2.27 -5.61 -15.65
C ALA A 193 2.23 -6.99 -14.95
N ALA A 194 2.12 -8.05 -15.74
CA ALA A 194 2.04 -9.44 -15.25
C ALA A 194 1.03 -9.64 -14.09
N ASN A 195 -0.01 -8.83 -14.03
CA ASN A 195 -1.05 -8.87 -13.01
C ASN A 195 -0.55 -8.73 -11.56
N HIS A 196 0.59 -8.04 -11.36
CA HIS A 196 1.25 -7.93 -10.06
C HIS A 196 0.33 -7.37 -8.97
N GLN A 197 -0.49 -6.35 -9.30
CA GLN A 197 -1.36 -5.73 -8.28
C GLN A 197 -2.43 -6.69 -7.79
N GLU A 198 -2.98 -7.51 -8.67
CA GLU A 198 -3.94 -8.54 -8.32
C GLU A 198 -3.33 -9.53 -7.32
N MET A 199 -2.13 -10.04 -7.63
CA MET A 199 -1.44 -10.98 -6.75
C MET A 199 -1.07 -10.38 -5.39
N ASN A 200 -0.68 -9.09 -5.37
CA ASN A 200 -0.42 -8.37 -4.13
C ASN A 200 -1.69 -8.24 -3.27
N ALA A 201 -2.82 -7.86 -3.89
CA ALA A 201 -4.09 -7.71 -3.20
C ALA A 201 -4.59 -9.05 -2.63
N GLN A 202 -4.51 -10.12 -3.41
CA GLN A 202 -4.88 -11.47 -2.97
C GLN A 202 -4.03 -11.95 -1.80
N ALA A 203 -2.71 -11.74 -1.85
CA ALA A 203 -1.80 -12.11 -0.76
C ALA A 203 -2.16 -11.38 0.55
N LEU A 204 -2.53 -10.10 0.47
CA LEU A 204 -2.95 -9.32 1.63
C LEU A 204 -4.34 -9.70 2.13
N GLN A 205 -5.28 -10.00 1.24
CA GLN A 205 -6.60 -10.54 1.61
C GLN A 205 -6.47 -11.89 2.33
N ASN A 206 -5.68 -12.80 1.79
CA ASN A 206 -5.47 -14.13 2.38
C ASN A 206 -4.86 -14.07 3.79
N SER A 207 -4.10 -13.01 4.09
CA SER A 207 -3.56 -12.77 5.42
C SER A 207 -4.51 -12.02 6.36
N GLY A 208 -5.67 -11.59 5.87
CA GLY A 208 -6.61 -10.78 6.62
C GLY A 208 -6.21 -9.29 6.79
N ALA A 209 -5.20 -8.83 6.06
CA ALA A 209 -4.72 -7.44 6.13
C ALA A 209 -5.54 -6.47 5.26
N ALA A 210 -6.22 -6.97 4.23
CA ALA A 210 -6.98 -6.17 3.29
C ALA A 210 -8.25 -6.88 2.81
N ILE A 211 -9.19 -6.11 2.27
CA ILE A 211 -10.26 -6.58 1.40
C ILE A 211 -9.81 -6.32 -0.05
N HIS A 212 -9.89 -7.32 -0.90
CA HIS A 212 -9.64 -7.20 -2.32
C HIS A 212 -10.96 -7.02 -3.08
N LEU A 213 -11.06 -5.99 -3.91
CA LEU A 213 -12.20 -5.76 -4.79
C LEU A 213 -11.74 -5.67 -6.25
N ASN A 214 -12.37 -6.45 -7.11
CA ASN A 214 -12.08 -6.43 -8.55
C ASN A 214 -12.68 -5.16 -9.19
N GLN A 215 -11.85 -4.35 -9.84
CA GLN A 215 -12.29 -3.09 -10.45
C GLN A 215 -13.38 -3.29 -11.51
N GLU A 216 -13.33 -4.38 -12.29
CA GLU A 216 -14.26 -4.61 -13.40
C GLU A 216 -15.69 -4.92 -12.93
N GLU A 217 -15.83 -5.44 -11.72
CA GLU A 217 -17.11 -5.78 -11.10
C GLU A 217 -17.58 -4.72 -10.11
N LEU A 218 -16.74 -3.72 -9.84
CA LEU A 218 -16.93 -2.77 -8.75
C LEU A 218 -17.89 -1.65 -9.16
N THR A 219 -18.96 -1.49 -8.39
CA THR A 219 -19.90 -0.38 -8.50
C THR A 219 -19.76 0.57 -7.29
N PRO A 220 -20.25 1.82 -7.39
CA PRO A 220 -20.28 2.73 -6.24
C PRO A 220 -21.01 2.11 -5.03
N GLU A 221 -22.09 1.37 -5.25
CA GLU A 221 -22.89 0.73 -4.22
C GLU A 221 -22.11 -0.39 -3.53
N SER A 222 -21.44 -1.27 -4.29
CA SER A 222 -20.67 -2.38 -3.71
C SER A 222 -19.46 -1.89 -2.92
N LEU A 223 -18.76 -0.83 -3.39
CA LEU A 223 -17.73 -0.17 -2.58
C LEU A 223 -18.31 0.38 -1.28
N TRP A 224 -19.49 1.03 -1.37
CA TRP A 224 -20.11 1.64 -0.19
C TRP A 224 -20.54 0.61 0.84
N ILE A 225 -21.07 -0.54 0.41
CA ILE A 225 -21.40 -1.67 1.29
C ILE A 225 -20.15 -2.13 2.04
N SER A 226 -19.03 -2.34 1.33
CA SER A 226 -17.76 -2.72 1.97
C SER A 226 -17.24 -1.67 2.95
N LEU A 227 -17.41 -0.38 2.65
CA LEU A 227 -17.06 0.70 3.57
C LEU A 227 -17.95 0.70 4.81
N GLU A 228 -19.26 0.50 4.65
CA GLU A 228 -20.19 0.42 5.78
C GLU A 228 -19.88 -0.74 6.71
N GLU A 229 -19.60 -1.92 6.18
CA GLU A 229 -19.23 -3.10 6.96
C GLU A 229 -17.97 -2.82 7.78
N LEU A 230 -16.92 -2.30 7.15
CA LEU A 230 -15.66 -1.99 7.83
C LEU A 230 -15.81 -0.86 8.86
N THR A 231 -16.54 0.20 8.51
CA THR A 231 -16.66 1.37 9.41
C THR A 231 -17.51 1.07 10.64
N LYS A 232 -18.40 0.09 10.58
CA LYS A 232 -19.25 -0.35 11.69
C LYS A 232 -18.59 -1.43 12.58
N ASP A 233 -17.66 -2.22 12.05
CA ASP A 233 -16.98 -3.29 12.81
C ASP A 233 -15.55 -2.89 13.23
N GLN A 234 -15.44 -2.30 14.42
CA GLN A 234 -14.15 -1.92 14.99
C GLN A 234 -13.25 -3.13 15.27
N GLY A 235 -13.85 -4.27 15.63
CA GLY A 235 -13.12 -5.50 15.87
C GLY A 235 -12.49 -6.05 14.61
N LEU A 236 -13.17 -5.95 13.46
CA LEU A 236 -12.62 -6.32 12.16
C LEU A 236 -11.45 -5.41 11.78
N LEU A 237 -11.62 -4.09 11.89
CA LEU A 237 -10.55 -3.15 11.59
C LEU A 237 -9.30 -3.40 12.45
N GLU A 238 -9.48 -3.74 13.73
CA GLU A 238 -8.34 -4.03 14.61
C GLU A 238 -7.64 -5.34 14.24
N ARG A 239 -8.39 -6.38 13.87
CA ARG A 239 -7.81 -7.63 13.33
C ARG A 239 -7.03 -7.38 12.04
N MET A 240 -7.59 -6.60 11.11
CA MET A 240 -6.92 -6.22 9.86
C MET A 240 -5.64 -5.41 10.14
N ARG A 241 -5.67 -4.47 11.06
CA ARG A 241 -4.51 -3.69 11.51
C ARG A 241 -3.39 -4.59 12.03
N HIS A 242 -3.75 -5.53 12.88
CA HIS A 242 -2.79 -6.50 13.43
C HIS A 242 -2.20 -7.38 12.32
N ALA A 243 -3.03 -7.90 11.42
CA ALA A 243 -2.59 -8.71 10.28
C ALA A 243 -1.65 -7.92 9.35
N ALA A 244 -1.96 -6.65 9.06
CA ALA A 244 -1.10 -5.78 8.26
C ALA A 244 0.29 -5.61 8.90
N ARG A 245 0.34 -5.28 10.20
CA ARG A 245 1.60 -5.13 10.93
C ARG A 245 2.41 -6.43 10.98
N ALA A 246 1.76 -7.56 11.16
CA ALA A 246 2.44 -8.87 11.20
C ALA A 246 3.14 -9.24 9.88
N ARG A 247 2.71 -8.66 8.76
CA ARG A 247 3.33 -8.84 7.45
C ARG A 247 4.39 -7.80 7.11
N SER A 248 4.49 -6.74 7.90
CA SER A 248 5.46 -5.68 7.63
C SER A 248 6.85 -6.07 8.12
N ASN A 249 7.86 -5.56 7.43
CA ASN A 249 9.22 -5.52 7.94
C ASN A 249 9.76 -4.09 7.85
N PRO A 250 9.59 -3.28 8.90
CA PRO A 250 10.06 -1.90 8.92
C PRO A 250 11.56 -1.76 8.71
N GLU A 251 12.33 -2.79 9.11
CA GLU A 251 13.80 -2.84 9.00
C GLU A 251 14.30 -3.46 7.69
N ALA A 252 13.43 -3.63 6.69
CA ALA A 252 13.76 -4.29 5.42
C ALA A 252 15.04 -3.73 4.77
N ALA A 253 15.19 -2.40 4.74
CA ALA A 253 16.39 -1.77 4.18
C ALA A 253 17.66 -2.14 4.94
N THR A 254 17.63 -2.10 6.27
CA THR A 254 18.74 -2.47 7.15
C THR A 254 19.12 -3.93 6.98
N VAL A 255 18.12 -4.82 6.94
CA VAL A 255 18.32 -6.26 6.71
C VAL A 255 18.98 -6.51 5.35
N ILE A 256 18.45 -5.94 4.28
CA ILE A 256 19.00 -6.10 2.92
C ILE A 256 20.43 -5.61 2.85
N VAL A 257 20.72 -4.42 3.39
CA VAL A 257 22.07 -3.85 3.38
C VAL A 257 23.03 -4.71 4.18
N SER A 258 22.62 -5.20 5.35
CA SER A 258 23.46 -6.07 6.18
C SER A 258 23.82 -7.38 5.48
N GLU A 259 22.87 -7.99 4.76
CA GLU A 259 23.13 -9.21 3.98
C GLU A 259 24.05 -8.94 2.78
N ILE A 260 23.88 -7.79 2.10
CA ILE A 260 24.78 -7.39 0.99
C ILE A 260 26.20 -7.17 1.49
N ILE A 261 26.37 -6.51 2.65
CA ILE A 261 27.70 -6.26 3.24
C ILE A 261 28.44 -7.57 3.52
N ARG A 262 27.74 -8.62 3.95
CA ARG A 262 28.35 -9.94 4.20
C ARG A 262 28.94 -10.59 2.94
N LEU A 263 28.52 -10.18 1.75
CA LEU A 263 29.07 -10.67 0.48
C LEU A 263 30.37 -9.96 0.07
N LEU A 264 30.72 -8.84 0.73
CA LEU A 264 31.89 -8.06 0.37
C LEU A 264 33.17 -8.73 0.92
N PRO A 265 34.23 -8.90 0.08
CA PRO A 265 35.51 -9.43 0.56
C PRO A 265 36.12 -8.54 1.65
N GLY A 266 36.51 -9.13 2.77
CA GLY A 266 37.16 -8.41 3.86
C GLY A 266 36.26 -7.82 4.95
N PHE A 267 34.93 -7.85 4.81
CA PHE A 267 34.01 -7.27 5.80
C PHE A 267 33.64 -8.24 6.95
N ASN A 268 34.03 -9.51 6.83
CA ASN A 268 33.64 -10.57 7.81
C ASN A 268 34.43 -10.60 9.11
N GLN A 269 35.29 -9.61 9.42
CA GLN A 269 36.18 -9.72 10.60
C GLN A 269 35.84 -8.82 11.79
N ASP A 270 35.02 -7.75 11.65
CA ASP A 270 34.89 -6.73 12.72
C ASP A 270 33.49 -6.53 13.33
N VAL A 271 32.48 -7.36 13.03
CA VAL A 271 31.12 -7.17 13.59
C VAL A 271 30.78 -8.16 14.71
N ARG A 272 31.81 -8.76 15.36
CA ARG A 272 31.69 -9.55 16.59
C ARG A 272 32.52 -8.93 17.72
N ALA A 273 32.25 -7.71 18.05
CA ALA A 273 32.74 -7.11 19.27
C ALA A 273 31.64 -6.32 19.97
#